data_a9d80e3dafeb2f827a54da69a920c69d
#
_entry.id   a9d80e3dafeb2f827a54da69a920c69d
#
_cell.length_a   1.000
_cell.length_b   1.000
_cell.length_c   1.000
_cell.angle_alpha   90.00
_cell.angle_beta   90.00
_cell.angle_gamma   90.00
#
_symmetry.space_group_name_H-M   'P 1'
#
loop_
_entity.id
_entity.type
_entity.pdbx_description
1 polymer ?
#
loop_
_entity_poly.entity_id
_entity_poly.type
_entity_poly.pdbx_seq_one_letter_code
_entity_poly.pdbx_strand_id
1 'polypeptide(L)'
;PIAGEVSGSVEDTEFEPRTAAEGKPLSGHNFRKLLGEHGVQPLDKHETGDPSGCAWTESGDLDHYGHEHGVRLARDIDAQLAQVVERVQELHDAGWRRIRLVTDHGWLLVPGGLPKSELPKHQTENRWGRCAVLKGTAHGTPLTFGWDWCKDVQVAYAPGVSSFVAGADYAHGGLSLQECLVPVL
;
A
#
# COMPACT_ATOMS: atom_id res chain seq x y z
N PRO A 1 4.31 16.38 -5.69
CA PRO A 1 3.86 17.73 -5.33
C PRO A 1 3.42 17.86 -3.89
N ILE A 2 2.81 16.78 -3.28
CA ILE A 2 2.21 16.83 -1.94
C ILE A 2 3.03 16.12 -0.86
N ALA A 3 4.17 15.54 -1.19
CA ALA A 3 4.97 14.75 -0.23
C ALA A 3 5.40 15.52 1.02
N GLY A 4 5.65 16.83 0.90
CA GLY A 4 5.98 17.70 2.03
C GLY A 4 4.77 18.11 2.89
N GLU A 5 3.56 17.76 2.48
CA GLU A 5 2.31 18.10 3.17
C GLU A 5 1.69 16.93 3.91
N VAL A 6 2.42 15.81 3.93
CA VAL A 6 2.01 14.58 4.62
C VAL A 6 3.02 14.24 5.70
N SER A 7 2.52 13.86 6.85
CA SER A 7 3.28 13.28 7.96
C SER A 7 2.70 11.92 8.31
N GLY A 8 3.36 11.19 9.22
CA GLY A 8 2.85 9.91 9.70
C GLY A 8 2.72 9.90 11.21
N SER A 9 1.73 9.21 11.73
CA SER A 9 1.64 8.85 13.13
C SER A 9 1.18 7.40 13.28
N VAL A 10 1.39 6.84 14.47
CA VAL A 10 0.77 5.59 14.88
C VAL A 10 -0.21 5.96 15.99
N GLU A 11 -1.49 6.03 15.65
CA GLU A 11 -2.56 6.16 16.61
C GLU A 11 -3.44 4.92 16.55
N ASP A 12 -3.95 4.50 17.68
CA ASP A 12 -4.81 3.32 17.83
C ASP A 12 -4.23 2.06 17.16
N THR A 13 -2.87 1.96 17.12
CA THR A 13 -2.12 0.81 16.60
C THR A 13 -2.08 0.66 15.08
N GLU A 14 -2.43 1.68 14.31
CA GLU A 14 -2.36 1.67 12.85
C GLU A 14 -1.37 2.71 12.31
N PHE A 15 -0.75 2.39 11.18
CA PHE A 15 0.02 3.38 10.42
C PHE A 15 -0.94 4.36 9.77
N GLU A 16 -0.96 5.58 10.28
CA GLU A 16 -1.89 6.58 9.80
C GLU A 16 -1.16 7.77 9.17
N PRO A 17 -1.21 7.93 7.84
CA PRO A 17 -0.76 9.16 7.20
C PRO A 17 -1.69 10.31 7.57
N ARG A 18 -1.11 11.48 7.84
CA ARG A 18 -1.83 12.70 8.24
C ARG A 18 -1.41 13.89 7.38
N THR A 19 -2.29 14.87 7.27
CA THR A 19 -1.91 16.17 6.69
C THR A 19 -0.93 16.89 7.64
N ALA A 20 0.18 17.39 7.13
CA ALA A 20 1.19 18.04 7.94
C ALA A 20 0.67 19.36 8.57
N ALA A 21 -0.18 20.09 7.85
CA ALA A 21 -0.72 21.37 8.28
C ALA A 21 -1.74 21.27 9.43
N GLU A 22 -2.63 20.29 9.37
CA GLU A 22 -3.77 20.20 10.29
C GLU A 22 -3.73 18.95 11.18
N GLY A 23 -2.80 18.01 10.94
CA GLY A 23 -2.70 16.76 11.66
C GLY A 23 -3.92 15.83 11.46
N LYS A 24 -4.75 16.08 10.44
CA LYS A 24 -5.93 15.26 10.16
C LYS A 24 -5.55 13.98 9.44
N PRO A 25 -6.25 12.86 9.68
CA PRO A 25 -6.06 11.64 8.90
C PRO A 25 -6.13 11.90 7.40
N LEU A 26 -5.21 11.33 6.65
CA LEU A 26 -5.21 11.40 5.19
C LEU A 26 -6.18 10.35 4.62
N SER A 27 -7.47 10.53 4.95
CA SER A 27 -8.54 9.74 4.34
C SER A 27 -8.61 10.00 2.83
N GLY A 28 -9.25 9.13 2.07
CA GLY A 28 -9.48 9.34 0.63
C GLY A 28 -10.10 10.70 0.32
N HIS A 29 -11.01 11.19 1.17
CA HIS A 29 -11.61 12.53 1.03
C HIS A 29 -10.56 13.65 1.23
N ASN A 30 -9.77 13.60 2.30
CA ASN A 30 -8.74 14.60 2.59
C ASN A 30 -7.62 14.57 1.55
N PHE A 31 -7.25 13.38 1.07
CA PHE A 31 -6.28 13.23 -0.02
C PHE A 31 -6.77 13.87 -1.32
N ARG A 32 -8.01 13.59 -1.74
CA ARG A 32 -8.63 14.19 -2.94
C ARG A 32 -8.73 15.72 -2.83
N LYS A 33 -9.08 16.22 -1.66
CA LYS A 33 -9.09 17.66 -1.38
C LYS A 33 -7.71 18.27 -1.55
N LEU A 34 -6.69 17.66 -0.95
CA LEU A 34 -5.30 18.12 -1.06
C LEU A 34 -4.80 18.11 -2.51
N LEU A 35 -5.10 17.07 -3.28
CA LEU A 35 -4.81 17.03 -4.71
C LEU A 35 -5.44 18.21 -5.47
N GLY A 36 -6.71 18.51 -5.22
CA GLY A 36 -7.43 19.61 -5.84
C GLY A 36 -6.81 20.98 -5.51
N GLU A 37 -6.37 21.19 -4.27
CA GLU A 37 -5.66 22.41 -3.84
C GLU A 37 -4.33 22.63 -4.59
N HIS A 38 -3.73 21.54 -5.09
CA HIS A 38 -2.52 21.54 -5.93
C HIS A 38 -2.80 21.48 -7.44
N GLY A 39 -4.03 21.69 -7.86
CA GLY A 39 -4.40 21.72 -9.27
C GLY A 39 -4.43 20.36 -9.95
N VAL A 40 -4.50 19.28 -9.18
CA VAL A 40 -4.65 17.91 -9.66
C VAL A 40 -6.12 17.52 -9.59
N GLN A 41 -6.70 17.08 -10.69
CA GLN A 41 -8.09 16.62 -10.78
C GLN A 41 -8.20 15.23 -10.15
N PRO A 42 -8.90 15.03 -9.02
CA PRO A 42 -9.18 13.68 -8.51
C PRO A 42 -10.36 13.11 -9.30
N LEU A 43 -10.10 12.12 -10.13
CA LEU A 43 -11.11 11.50 -10.99
C LEU A 43 -11.71 10.25 -10.33
N ASP A 44 -13.01 10.11 -10.39
CA ASP A 44 -13.68 8.88 -10.05
C ASP A 44 -13.54 7.81 -11.15
N LYS A 45 -13.95 6.58 -10.85
CA LYS A 45 -13.66 5.38 -11.66
C LYS A 45 -13.95 5.53 -13.17
N HIS A 46 -14.96 6.31 -13.55
CA HIS A 46 -15.39 6.48 -14.95
C HIS A 46 -15.23 7.91 -15.47
N GLU A 47 -14.70 8.79 -14.65
CA GLU A 47 -14.43 10.16 -15.08
C GLU A 47 -13.14 10.25 -15.85
N THR A 48 -13.14 11.03 -16.91
CA THR A 48 -11.94 11.24 -17.75
C THR A 48 -11.29 12.61 -17.55
N GLY A 49 -12.01 13.58 -16.95
CA GLY A 49 -11.47 14.91 -16.65
C GLY A 49 -11.02 15.71 -17.86
N ASP A 50 -10.25 16.76 -17.61
CA ASP A 50 -9.66 17.61 -18.64
C ASP A 50 -8.20 17.19 -18.92
N PRO A 51 -7.89 16.63 -20.12
CA PRO A 51 -6.57 16.15 -20.46
C PRO A 51 -5.51 17.24 -20.65
N SER A 52 -5.90 18.52 -20.63
CA SER A 52 -4.94 19.64 -20.65
C SER A 52 -4.27 19.88 -19.30
N GLY A 53 -4.82 19.31 -18.22
CA GLY A 53 -4.34 19.48 -16.85
C GLY A 53 -3.52 18.28 -16.35
N CYS A 54 -3.60 18.09 -15.04
CA CYS A 54 -3.05 16.94 -14.32
C CYS A 54 -4.18 16.26 -13.55
N ALA A 55 -4.19 14.94 -13.54
CA ALA A 55 -5.22 14.18 -12.83
C ALA A 55 -4.64 13.01 -12.04
N TRP A 56 -5.41 12.54 -11.07
CA TRP A 56 -5.19 11.33 -10.31
C TRP A 56 -6.44 10.46 -10.36
N THR A 57 -6.27 9.19 -10.62
CA THR A 57 -7.33 8.19 -10.53
C THR A 57 -6.77 6.88 -9.99
N GLU A 58 -7.60 6.11 -9.35
CA GLU A 58 -7.27 4.79 -8.83
C GLU A 58 -8.05 3.75 -9.64
N SER A 59 -7.41 2.65 -9.99
CA SER A 59 -8.02 1.59 -10.77
C SER A 59 -7.42 0.24 -10.40
N GLY A 60 -8.26 -0.79 -10.46
CA GLY A 60 -7.92 -2.15 -10.08
C GLY A 60 -8.24 -2.43 -8.62
N ASP A 61 -8.26 -3.72 -8.28
CA ASP A 61 -8.62 -4.23 -6.96
C ASP A 61 -7.77 -5.46 -6.60
N LEU A 62 -6.54 -5.48 -7.14
CA LEU A 62 -5.63 -6.63 -7.04
C LEU A 62 -5.33 -7.04 -5.60
N ASP A 63 -5.09 -6.04 -4.75
CA ASP A 63 -4.74 -6.28 -3.36
C ASP A 63 -5.92 -6.87 -2.57
N HIS A 64 -7.09 -6.26 -2.67
CA HIS A 64 -8.29 -6.77 -2.04
C HIS A 64 -8.66 -8.18 -2.56
N TYR A 65 -8.56 -8.39 -3.88
CA TYR A 65 -8.77 -9.69 -4.48
C TYR A 65 -7.79 -10.74 -3.95
N GLY A 66 -6.52 -10.37 -3.79
CA GLY A 66 -5.48 -11.23 -3.21
C GLY A 66 -5.79 -11.62 -1.76
N HIS A 67 -6.23 -10.68 -0.95
CA HIS A 67 -6.65 -10.94 0.43
C HIS A 67 -7.87 -11.86 0.54
N GLU A 68 -8.86 -11.68 -0.33
CA GLU A 68 -10.08 -12.50 -0.30
C GLU A 68 -9.90 -13.91 -0.90
N HIS A 69 -9.07 -14.02 -1.94
CA HIS A 69 -9.04 -15.21 -2.78
C HIS A 69 -7.69 -15.95 -2.80
N GLY A 70 -6.65 -15.34 -2.21
CA GLY A 70 -5.33 -15.95 -2.06
C GLY A 70 -4.77 -16.47 -3.39
N VAL A 71 -4.42 -17.75 -3.45
CA VAL A 71 -3.80 -18.39 -4.63
C VAL A 71 -4.64 -18.33 -5.90
N ARG A 72 -5.94 -18.03 -5.80
CA ARG A 72 -6.77 -17.85 -7.00
C ARG A 72 -6.36 -16.62 -7.81
N LEU A 73 -5.74 -15.61 -7.15
CA LEU A 73 -5.21 -14.44 -7.83
C LEU A 73 -4.28 -14.83 -9.00
N ALA A 74 -3.43 -15.86 -8.82
CA ALA A 74 -2.52 -16.29 -9.88
C ALA A 74 -3.26 -16.76 -11.16
N ARG A 75 -4.49 -17.23 -11.02
CA ARG A 75 -5.33 -17.70 -12.14
C ARG A 75 -6.11 -16.56 -12.79
N ASP A 76 -6.49 -15.59 -11.96
CA ASP A 76 -7.42 -14.53 -12.37
C ASP A 76 -6.70 -13.18 -12.62
N ILE A 77 -5.36 -13.18 -12.54
CA ILE A 77 -4.51 -11.98 -12.67
C ILE A 77 -4.73 -11.26 -14.00
N ASP A 78 -4.87 -12.00 -15.09
CA ASP A 78 -5.06 -11.41 -16.42
C ASP A 78 -6.40 -10.65 -16.51
N ALA A 79 -7.45 -11.16 -15.86
CA ALA A 79 -8.74 -10.48 -15.79
C ALA A 79 -8.66 -9.20 -14.96
N GLN A 80 -7.89 -9.21 -13.87
CA GLN A 80 -7.66 -8.02 -13.04
C GLN A 80 -6.84 -6.96 -13.80
N LEU A 81 -5.81 -7.40 -14.51
CA LEU A 81 -4.98 -6.49 -15.34
C LEU A 81 -5.76 -5.91 -16.52
N ALA A 82 -6.69 -6.67 -17.11
CA ALA A 82 -7.53 -6.18 -18.19
C ALA A 82 -8.31 -4.92 -17.78
N GLN A 83 -8.84 -4.85 -16.55
CA GLN A 83 -9.53 -3.67 -16.03
C GLN A 83 -8.62 -2.43 -15.98
N VAL A 84 -7.36 -2.60 -15.62
CA VAL A 84 -6.37 -1.52 -15.60
C VAL A 84 -6.07 -1.06 -17.03
N VAL A 85 -5.91 -2.00 -17.96
CA VAL A 85 -5.70 -1.71 -19.39
C VAL A 85 -6.89 -0.95 -19.99
N GLU A 86 -8.11 -1.38 -19.70
CA GLU A 86 -9.34 -0.69 -20.12
C GLU A 86 -9.35 0.75 -19.61
N ARG A 87 -9.00 0.96 -18.33
CA ARG A 87 -8.94 2.30 -17.76
C ARG A 87 -7.89 3.19 -18.44
N VAL A 88 -6.72 2.67 -18.73
CA VAL A 88 -5.67 3.38 -19.49
C VAL A 88 -6.19 3.75 -20.88
N GLN A 89 -6.91 2.84 -21.55
CA GLN A 89 -7.47 3.09 -22.88
C GLN A 89 -8.54 4.19 -22.85
N GLU A 90 -9.46 4.17 -21.87
CA GLU A 90 -10.46 5.21 -21.66
C GLU A 90 -9.82 6.60 -21.53
N LEU A 91 -8.79 6.71 -20.72
CA LEU A 91 -8.06 7.96 -20.50
C LEU A 91 -7.34 8.41 -21.78
N HIS A 92 -6.70 7.48 -22.49
CA HIS A 92 -6.03 7.77 -23.75
C HIS A 92 -7.03 8.29 -24.80
N ASP A 93 -8.17 7.65 -24.95
CA ASP A 93 -9.23 8.02 -25.89
C ASP A 93 -9.87 9.38 -25.54
N ALA A 94 -9.90 9.72 -24.26
CA ALA A 94 -10.30 11.03 -23.78
C ALA A 94 -9.25 12.13 -24.04
N GLY A 95 -8.07 11.78 -24.55
CA GLY A 95 -7.05 12.74 -24.99
C GLY A 95 -5.83 12.85 -24.07
N TRP A 96 -5.73 12.07 -23.00
CA TRP A 96 -4.52 12.05 -22.15
C TRP A 96 -3.34 11.49 -22.93
N ARG A 97 -2.25 12.27 -23.05
CA ARG A 97 -1.05 11.90 -23.82
C ARG A 97 0.06 11.34 -22.96
N ARG A 98 0.04 11.59 -21.68
CA ARG A 98 1.01 11.06 -20.72
C ARG A 98 0.23 10.45 -19.56
N ILE A 99 0.25 9.14 -19.48
CA ILE A 99 -0.37 8.38 -18.40
C ILE A 99 0.78 7.68 -17.68
N ARG A 100 0.82 7.83 -16.36
CA ARG A 100 1.77 7.13 -15.51
C ARG A 100 1.02 6.16 -14.63
N LEU A 101 1.34 4.89 -14.75
CA LEU A 101 0.82 3.84 -13.91
C LEU A 101 1.83 3.53 -12.80
N VAL A 102 1.38 3.57 -11.56
CA VAL A 102 2.19 3.25 -10.39
C VAL A 102 1.38 2.37 -9.44
N THR A 103 2.06 1.52 -8.69
CA THR A 103 1.47 0.77 -7.58
C THR A 103 2.22 1.11 -6.29
N ASP A 104 1.59 0.97 -5.15
CA ASP A 104 2.13 1.28 -3.83
C ASP A 104 3.04 0.17 -3.29
N HIS A 105 2.72 -1.08 -3.57
CA HIS A 105 3.50 -2.25 -3.18
C HIS A 105 3.26 -3.45 -4.12
N GLY A 106 4.08 -4.46 -3.97
CA GLY A 106 3.81 -5.80 -4.48
C GLY A 106 3.43 -6.75 -3.34
N TRP A 107 3.43 -8.05 -3.60
CA TRP A 107 2.99 -9.07 -2.63
C TRP A 107 3.77 -10.38 -2.74
N LEU A 108 3.63 -11.20 -1.71
CA LEU A 108 3.99 -12.60 -1.74
C LEU A 108 2.74 -13.45 -1.95
N LEU A 109 2.83 -14.41 -2.85
CA LEU A 109 1.79 -15.41 -3.08
C LEU A 109 2.45 -16.80 -3.02
N VAL A 110 2.16 -17.54 -1.95
CA VAL A 110 2.81 -18.82 -1.68
C VAL A 110 1.74 -19.91 -1.51
N PRO A 111 1.53 -20.74 -2.53
CA PRO A 111 0.60 -21.88 -2.42
C PRO A 111 0.96 -22.79 -1.25
N GLY A 112 0.01 -23.04 -0.38
CA GLY A 112 0.22 -23.82 0.84
C GLY A 112 0.56 -22.98 2.08
N GLY A 113 0.63 -21.67 1.94
CA GLY A 113 0.82 -20.70 3.01
C GLY A 113 2.27 -20.31 3.27
N LEU A 114 2.44 -19.09 3.72
CA LEU A 114 3.74 -18.56 4.16
C LEU A 114 4.16 -19.27 5.46
N PRO A 115 5.44 -19.67 5.59
CA PRO A 115 5.95 -20.24 6.84
C PRO A 115 5.77 -19.24 7.99
N LYS A 116 5.31 -19.73 9.13
CA LYS A 116 5.12 -18.87 10.31
C LYS A 116 6.47 -18.51 10.93
N SER A 117 6.65 -17.23 11.20
CA SER A 117 7.73 -16.70 12.04
C SER A 117 7.19 -16.28 13.40
N GLU A 118 7.94 -16.61 14.46
CA GLU A 118 7.51 -16.24 15.80
C GLU A 118 7.91 -14.80 16.13
N LEU A 119 6.95 -14.06 16.65
CA LEU A 119 7.17 -12.76 17.26
C LEU A 119 6.28 -12.68 18.52
N PRO A 120 6.88 -12.50 19.71
CA PRO A 120 6.10 -12.50 20.96
C PRO A 120 5.05 -11.39 20.98
N LYS A 121 3.80 -11.76 21.22
CA LYS A 121 2.66 -10.81 21.24
C LYS A 121 2.84 -9.69 22.27
N HIS A 122 3.49 -9.94 23.39
CA HIS A 122 3.71 -8.94 24.43
C HIS A 122 4.69 -7.83 24.01
N GLN A 123 5.47 -8.06 22.94
CA GLN A 123 6.43 -7.08 22.38
C GLN A 123 5.81 -6.25 21.25
N THR A 124 4.57 -6.53 20.84
CA THR A 124 3.93 -5.84 19.73
C THR A 124 2.70 -5.05 20.19
N GLU A 125 2.52 -3.87 19.60
CA GLU A 125 1.28 -3.12 19.70
C GLU A 125 0.29 -3.64 18.67
N ASN A 126 0.71 -3.67 17.41
CA ASN A 126 -0.06 -4.26 16.33
C ASN A 126 0.79 -5.24 15.51
N ARG A 127 0.16 -6.20 14.86
CA ARG A 127 0.84 -7.24 14.09
C ARG A 127 0.01 -7.67 12.89
N TRP A 128 0.58 -7.46 11.73
CA TRP A 128 0.10 -7.96 10.44
C TRP A 128 0.87 -9.20 10.00
N GLY A 129 0.61 -9.68 8.80
CA GLY A 129 1.30 -10.85 8.27
C GLY A 129 2.81 -10.66 8.13
N ARG A 130 3.21 -9.53 7.55
CA ARG A 130 4.61 -9.29 7.18
C ARG A 130 5.34 -8.30 8.07
N CYS A 131 4.62 -7.49 8.83
CA CYS A 131 5.21 -6.50 9.74
C CYS A 131 4.46 -6.40 11.05
N ALA A 132 5.06 -5.74 12.04
CA ALA A 132 4.47 -5.47 13.33
C ALA A 132 5.06 -4.19 13.94
N VAL A 133 4.24 -3.39 14.59
CA VAL A 133 4.69 -2.27 15.42
C VAL A 133 5.12 -2.81 16.79
N LEU A 134 6.33 -2.41 17.22
CA LEU A 134 6.91 -2.86 18.47
C LEU A 134 6.58 -1.90 19.63
N LYS A 135 6.42 -2.46 20.82
CA LYS A 135 6.34 -1.72 22.09
C LYS A 135 7.74 -1.37 22.56
N GLY A 136 8.15 -0.13 22.32
CA GLY A 136 9.49 0.33 22.69
C GLY A 136 10.62 -0.44 21.98
N THR A 137 11.78 -0.54 22.62
CA THR A 137 12.94 -1.24 22.09
C THR A 137 12.79 -2.74 22.35
N ALA A 138 12.33 -3.49 21.35
CA ALA A 138 12.26 -4.95 21.46
C ALA A 138 13.64 -5.58 21.24
N HIS A 139 14.09 -6.37 22.20
CA HIS A 139 15.34 -7.13 22.07
C HIS A 139 15.07 -8.48 21.41
N GLY A 140 15.95 -8.86 20.48
CA GLY A 140 15.92 -10.19 19.86
C GLY A 140 14.97 -10.35 18.66
N THR A 141 14.44 -9.27 18.12
CA THR A 141 13.71 -9.30 16.87
C THR A 141 14.68 -9.30 15.69
N PRO A 142 14.50 -10.20 14.71
CA PRO A 142 15.55 -10.46 13.70
C PRO A 142 15.75 -9.31 12.70
N LEU A 143 14.72 -8.51 12.42
CA LEU A 143 14.79 -7.43 11.45
C LEU A 143 13.88 -6.30 11.88
N THR A 144 14.47 -5.18 12.30
CA THR A 144 13.74 -4.05 12.85
C THR A 144 14.25 -2.75 12.27
N PHE A 145 13.36 -1.86 11.87
CA PHE A 145 13.67 -0.54 11.35
C PHE A 145 12.81 0.53 12.03
N GLY A 146 13.37 1.74 12.15
CA GLY A 146 12.59 2.92 12.50
C GLY A 146 11.70 3.34 11.33
N TRP A 147 10.57 3.93 11.64
CA TRP A 147 9.71 4.51 10.62
C TRP A 147 10.05 5.99 10.41
N ASP A 148 10.42 6.38 9.20
CA ASP A 148 10.92 7.74 8.90
C ASP A 148 9.92 8.84 9.24
N TRP A 149 8.63 8.58 9.11
CA TRP A 149 7.59 9.55 9.43
C TRP A 149 7.29 9.68 10.93
N CYS A 150 7.70 8.70 11.73
CA CYS A 150 7.55 8.73 13.19
C CYS A 150 8.74 8.00 13.84
N LYS A 151 9.74 8.76 14.28
CA LYS A 151 11.03 8.22 14.76
C LYS A 151 10.94 7.39 16.04
N ASP A 152 9.88 7.56 16.80
CA ASP A 152 9.64 6.81 18.04
C ASP A 152 9.06 5.42 17.77
N VAL A 153 8.67 5.15 16.52
CA VAL A 153 8.09 3.86 16.11
C VAL A 153 9.16 2.95 15.55
N GLN A 154 9.21 1.73 16.07
CA GLN A 154 10.01 0.63 15.55
C GLN A 154 9.10 -0.43 14.92
N VAL A 155 9.45 -0.87 13.72
CA VAL A 155 8.70 -1.88 12.98
C VAL A 155 9.55 -3.11 12.81
N ALA A 156 9.04 -4.26 13.25
CA ALA A 156 9.64 -5.56 12.97
C ALA A 156 9.07 -6.13 11.67
N TYR A 157 9.92 -6.76 10.88
CA TYR A 157 9.56 -7.41 9.63
C TYR A 157 9.77 -8.92 9.69
N ALA A 158 8.84 -9.67 9.11
CA ALA A 158 8.96 -11.11 9.01
C ALA A 158 10.11 -11.47 8.04
N PRO A 159 11.05 -12.34 8.43
CA PRO A 159 12.23 -12.67 7.62
C PRO A 159 11.84 -13.49 6.38
N GLY A 160 12.56 -13.23 5.28
CA GLY A 160 12.36 -13.95 4.02
C GLY A 160 10.90 -13.93 3.54
N VAL A 161 10.36 -15.08 3.23
CA VAL A 161 8.97 -15.28 2.80
C VAL A 161 8.03 -15.70 3.95
N SER A 162 8.45 -15.56 5.20
CA SER A 162 7.65 -15.96 6.35
C SER A 162 6.58 -14.92 6.71
N SER A 163 5.66 -15.30 7.60
CA SER A 163 4.60 -14.44 8.10
C SER A 163 4.49 -14.56 9.62
N PHE A 164 4.16 -13.47 10.30
CA PHE A 164 3.82 -13.48 11.73
C PHE A 164 2.43 -14.06 12.01
N VAL A 165 1.61 -14.17 10.97
CA VAL A 165 0.26 -14.76 11.03
C VAL A 165 0.27 -16.09 10.29
N ALA A 166 -0.26 -17.13 10.91
CA ALA A 166 -0.32 -18.45 10.30
C ALA A 166 -1.42 -18.54 9.24
N GLY A 167 -1.19 -19.34 8.19
CA GLY A 167 -2.21 -19.76 7.22
C GLY A 167 -2.47 -18.76 6.09
N ALA A 168 -1.76 -17.65 6.04
CA ALA A 168 -1.84 -16.72 4.92
C ALA A 168 -1.06 -17.27 3.71
N ASP A 169 -1.67 -17.36 2.55
CA ASP A 169 -1.02 -17.66 1.27
C ASP A 169 -0.77 -16.41 0.41
N TYR A 170 -1.39 -15.29 0.78
CA TYR A 170 -1.18 -13.96 0.25
C TYR A 170 -0.79 -12.99 1.39
N ALA A 171 0.23 -12.19 1.21
CA ALA A 171 0.61 -11.16 2.16
C ALA A 171 1.54 -10.11 1.54
N HIS A 172 1.53 -8.91 2.09
CA HIS A 172 2.41 -7.79 1.75
C HIS A 172 2.83 -7.02 3.01
N GLY A 173 3.64 -5.97 2.84
CA GLY A 173 4.13 -5.12 3.93
C GLY A 173 5.46 -5.58 4.54
N GLY A 174 6.18 -6.47 3.85
CA GLY A 174 7.54 -6.88 4.20
C GLY A 174 8.61 -6.21 3.35
N LEU A 175 9.83 -6.76 3.39
CA LEU A 175 11.02 -6.21 2.72
C LEU A 175 11.54 -7.12 1.60
N SER A 176 10.74 -8.01 1.04
CA SER A 176 11.17 -8.80 -0.12
C SER A 176 11.19 -7.94 -1.40
N LEU A 177 11.96 -8.37 -2.40
CA LEU A 177 11.96 -7.70 -3.70
C LEU A 177 10.56 -7.68 -4.33
N GLN A 178 9.78 -8.73 -4.14
CA GLN A 178 8.42 -8.84 -4.65
C GLN A 178 7.46 -7.83 -4.02
N GLU A 179 7.71 -7.43 -2.76
CA GLU A 179 6.88 -6.47 -2.03
C GLU A 179 7.32 -5.02 -2.27
N CYS A 180 8.63 -4.77 -2.39
CA CYS A 180 9.20 -3.42 -2.41
C CYS A 180 9.55 -2.92 -3.83
N LEU A 181 9.76 -3.82 -4.80
CA LEU A 181 10.08 -3.42 -6.17
C LEU A 181 8.79 -3.25 -6.97
N VAL A 182 8.39 -2.01 -7.14
CA VAL A 182 7.16 -1.65 -7.87
C VAL A 182 7.49 -1.08 -9.24
N PRO A 183 6.77 -1.49 -10.31
CA PRO A 183 6.94 -0.90 -11.62
C PRO A 183 6.36 0.51 -11.68
N VAL A 184 6.99 1.35 -12.50
CA VAL A 184 6.45 2.65 -12.91
C VAL A 184 6.45 2.67 -14.43
N LEU A 185 5.28 2.64 -15.03
CA LEU A 185 5.05 2.58 -16.48
C LEU A 185 4.52 3.93 -17.01
#